data_a47d00cc35fe11a01b04400ccae96ab3
#
_entry.id   a47d00cc35fe11a01b04400ccae96ab3
#
_cell.length_a   1.000
_cell.length_b   1.000
_cell.length_c   1.000
_cell.angle_alpha   90.00
_cell.angle_beta   90.00
_cell.angle_gamma   90.00
#
_symmetry.space_group_name_H-M   'P 1'
#
loop_
_entity.id
_entity.type
_entity.pdbx_description
1 polymer ?
#
loop_
_entity_poly.entity_id
_entity_poly.type
_entity_poly.pdbx_seq_one_letter_code
_entity_poly.pdbx_strand_id
1 'polypeptide(L)'
;ATFTLGGDGTVNVSTSEAINNVIMGNSGDNFVFYMIPQSLAGVQVKVYFDNSPTPAITANLAGTWKPGTTKTYALSQNTSSWQYELTVTPPAAAAYNATATGNYTIQSYREDPVSHTKQAVPWEVVGYDTNGDGTFSMTESLPSWFTGLTLTNGNGSITSAGETGVANLVPDVVNKLTRMNAALKLNAKGSASDYYDLSTHDIKGNVTPRNTANCYVISHPGYYKIPLVYGNAITGGNTNTNAYQTSNTGTYILTHFKDHNNQDITNPWITQSNGGVNAPNGAKLVWADESGLVTNLAVTGSGTNAFVQFEVPAANIKNSNAVIAATKGGTVVWSWHLWFIHDNALNTITCTNFQGYDYKFTEEPLGMKYTTWMGTTYASPRSIKVKVRQTKGQISPATRTEAVLTITQNPNDTKQGFTTLYQFGRKDAFPGTDTNLSGTFNKKYADAMLIQNGIQYPETFYTYSGYWGGNPPVSYSYYNLWSANNTTTGFNDNLVVKTVYDPCPADFKMPASNAFTGFTTDGQNSSVHNTTGTWSNGWSFYNKITAPDASVYFPASGWRNYYSSLLQYVSDSGSYWSAVPDGLKVGCCMTFSVWTINPRWNNFNDRAYGFSVRPVADD
;
A
#
# COMPACT_ATOMS: atom_id res chain seq x y z
N ALA A 1 10.09 -82.07 -15.37
CA ALA A 1 9.72 -81.31 -16.58
C ALA A 1 9.90 -82.20 -17.81
N THR A 2 8.91 -82.34 -18.65
CA THR A 2 9.00 -83.07 -19.90
C THR A 2 9.12 -82.04 -21.04
N PHE A 3 10.13 -82.23 -21.85
CA PHE A 3 10.36 -81.34 -23.02
C PHE A 3 9.81 -82.11 -24.25
N THR A 4 8.94 -81.48 -25.01
CA THR A 4 8.45 -82.03 -26.30
C THR A 4 8.85 -81.06 -27.39
N LEU A 5 9.62 -81.49 -28.39
CA LEU A 5 9.91 -80.72 -29.58
C LEU A 5 8.73 -80.83 -30.54
N GLY A 6 8.09 -79.72 -30.84
CA GLY A 6 7.09 -79.68 -31.91
C GLY A 6 7.72 -79.57 -33.28
N GLY A 7 7.05 -80.07 -34.36
CA GLY A 7 7.53 -80.00 -35.74
C GLY A 7 7.65 -78.54 -36.30
N ASP A 8 7.17 -77.57 -35.59
CA ASP A 8 7.28 -76.12 -35.89
C ASP A 8 8.43 -75.42 -35.18
N GLY A 9 9.27 -76.19 -34.46
CA GLY A 9 10.38 -75.65 -33.69
C GLY A 9 9.99 -75.04 -32.36
N THR A 10 8.76 -75.21 -31.92
CA THR A 10 8.32 -74.73 -30.58
C THR A 10 8.74 -75.72 -29.49
N VAL A 11 9.33 -75.24 -28.42
CA VAL A 11 9.61 -76.02 -27.21
C VAL A 11 8.53 -75.67 -26.18
N ASN A 12 7.65 -76.60 -25.91
CA ASN A 12 6.69 -76.39 -24.81
C ASN A 12 7.25 -77.00 -23.53
N VAL A 13 7.41 -76.19 -22.53
CA VAL A 13 7.82 -76.63 -21.19
C VAL A 13 6.60 -76.62 -20.33
N SER A 14 6.13 -77.78 -19.95
CA SER A 14 5.06 -77.93 -18.93
C SER A 14 5.73 -78.39 -17.62
N THR A 15 5.47 -77.70 -16.56
CA THR A 15 5.81 -78.18 -15.22
C THR A 15 4.54 -78.78 -14.60
N SER A 16 4.65 -79.98 -14.06
CA SER A 16 3.57 -80.66 -13.39
C SER A 16 3.26 -80.14 -11.98
N GLU A 17 4.06 -79.19 -11.50
CA GLU A 17 3.87 -78.56 -10.22
C GLU A 17 3.57 -77.08 -10.45
N ALA A 18 2.47 -76.60 -9.82
CA ALA A 18 2.21 -75.18 -9.73
C ALA A 18 3.38 -74.56 -8.98
N ILE A 19 4.09 -73.64 -9.63
CA ILE A 19 5.14 -72.85 -8.98
C ILE A 19 4.44 -71.86 -8.05
N ASN A 20 4.06 -72.36 -6.86
CA ASN A 20 3.52 -71.51 -5.82
C ASN A 20 4.67 -70.77 -5.15
N ASN A 21 4.60 -69.43 -5.20
CA ASN A 21 5.48 -68.47 -4.50
C ASN A 21 6.86 -68.24 -5.10
N VAL A 22 6.99 -68.11 -6.41
CA VAL A 22 8.18 -67.40 -6.94
C VAL A 22 7.90 -65.90 -6.81
N ILE A 23 8.42 -65.29 -5.76
CA ILE A 23 8.45 -63.81 -5.62
C ILE A 23 9.46 -63.29 -6.62
N MET A 24 9.00 -62.85 -7.77
CA MET A 24 9.84 -62.18 -8.74
C MET A 24 10.33 -60.87 -8.13
N GLY A 25 11.62 -60.77 -7.85
CA GLY A 25 12.26 -59.58 -7.29
C GLY A 25 13.17 -59.81 -6.08
N ASN A 26 13.19 -61.02 -5.49
CA ASN A 26 14.28 -61.39 -4.58
C ASN A 26 15.40 -62.05 -5.40
N SER A 27 16.62 -61.59 -5.19
CA SER A 27 17.82 -62.15 -5.77
C SER A 27 17.93 -63.64 -5.46
N GLY A 28 17.73 -64.50 -6.46
CA GLY A 28 17.99 -65.93 -6.29
C GLY A 28 17.27 -66.89 -7.24
N ASP A 29 16.08 -66.57 -7.69
CA ASP A 29 15.28 -67.51 -8.50
C ASP A 29 15.34 -67.15 -9.99
N ASN A 30 16.31 -67.79 -10.69
CA ASN A 30 16.41 -67.71 -12.15
C ASN A 30 15.77 -68.94 -12.79
N PHE A 31 14.83 -68.72 -13.70
CA PHE A 31 14.36 -69.78 -14.61
C PHE A 31 15.41 -69.97 -15.70
N VAL A 32 15.92 -71.17 -15.81
CA VAL A 32 16.91 -71.53 -16.86
C VAL A 32 16.22 -72.39 -17.90
N PHE A 33 16.26 -71.91 -19.13
CA PHE A 33 15.79 -72.69 -20.29
C PHE A 33 16.94 -73.01 -21.21
N TYR A 34 17.03 -74.23 -21.65
CA TYR A 34 17.95 -74.65 -22.66
C TYR A 34 17.27 -74.56 -24.02
N MET A 35 17.86 -73.82 -24.95
CA MET A 35 17.30 -73.60 -26.27
C MET A 35 18.34 -73.95 -27.37
N ILE A 36 17.86 -74.37 -28.51
CA ILE A 36 18.68 -74.57 -29.69
C ILE A 36 19.23 -73.23 -30.18
N PRO A 37 20.51 -73.10 -30.51
CA PRO A 37 21.08 -71.88 -31.05
C PRO A 37 20.30 -71.39 -32.27
N GLN A 38 19.74 -70.15 -32.18
CA GLN A 38 18.92 -69.59 -33.27
C GLN A 38 18.80 -68.05 -33.15
N SER A 39 18.31 -67.44 -34.24
CA SER A 39 17.89 -66.05 -34.20
C SER A 39 16.63 -65.93 -33.35
N LEU A 40 16.61 -64.90 -32.51
CA LEU A 40 15.47 -64.56 -31.65
C LEU A 40 14.51 -63.51 -32.28
N ALA A 41 14.76 -63.13 -33.53
CA ALA A 41 13.86 -62.22 -34.23
C ALA A 41 12.46 -62.79 -34.32
N GLY A 42 11.48 -62.11 -33.75
CA GLY A 42 10.09 -62.54 -33.69
C GLY A 42 9.71 -63.51 -32.55
N VAL A 43 10.66 -63.88 -31.69
CA VAL A 43 10.40 -64.74 -30.53
C VAL A 43 9.79 -63.90 -29.40
N GLN A 44 8.66 -64.33 -28.88
CA GLN A 44 7.97 -63.73 -27.74
C GLN A 44 8.06 -64.62 -26.49
N VAL A 45 8.42 -64.03 -25.36
CA VAL A 45 8.24 -64.65 -24.05
C VAL A 45 6.95 -64.15 -23.45
N LYS A 46 6.07 -65.07 -23.03
CA LYS A 46 4.83 -64.76 -22.32
C LYS A 46 4.89 -65.45 -20.96
N VAL A 47 4.67 -64.67 -19.90
CA VAL A 47 4.59 -65.17 -18.53
C VAL A 47 3.14 -65.07 -18.06
N TYR A 48 2.63 -66.18 -17.61
CA TYR A 48 1.28 -66.29 -17.07
C TYR A 48 1.33 -66.57 -15.57
N PHE A 49 0.46 -65.92 -14.79
CA PHE A 49 0.29 -66.18 -13.37
C PHE A 49 -1.06 -66.90 -13.14
N ASP A 50 -1.07 -67.82 -12.20
CA ASP A 50 -2.28 -68.46 -11.67
C ASP A 50 -3.24 -69.03 -12.76
N ASN A 51 -2.72 -69.68 -13.79
CA ASN A 51 -3.49 -70.22 -14.90
C ASN A 51 -4.36 -69.19 -15.64
N SER A 52 -4.02 -67.94 -15.56
CA SER A 52 -4.71 -66.87 -16.33
C SER A 52 -4.60 -67.15 -17.83
N PRO A 53 -5.69 -67.02 -18.62
CA PRO A 53 -5.62 -67.11 -20.07
C PRO A 53 -4.91 -65.96 -20.74
N THR A 54 -4.64 -64.86 -19.97
CA THR A 54 -3.97 -63.66 -20.45
C THR A 54 -2.56 -63.58 -19.86
N PRO A 55 -1.50 -63.40 -20.69
CA PRO A 55 -0.14 -63.26 -20.17
C PRO A 55 -0.01 -62.02 -19.33
N ALA A 56 0.54 -62.15 -18.14
CA ALA A 56 0.86 -61.02 -17.25
C ALA A 56 2.07 -60.21 -17.77
N ILE A 57 2.99 -60.85 -18.47
CA ILE A 57 4.14 -60.24 -19.13
C ILE A 57 4.26 -60.78 -20.54
N THR A 58 4.45 -59.90 -21.51
CA THR A 58 4.84 -60.26 -22.88
C THR A 58 6.10 -59.46 -23.25
N ALA A 59 7.17 -60.12 -23.62
CA ALA A 59 8.41 -59.50 -24.04
C ALA A 59 8.90 -60.05 -25.36
N ASN A 60 9.29 -59.21 -26.27
CA ASN A 60 9.95 -59.59 -27.52
C ASN A 60 11.46 -59.78 -27.28
N LEU A 61 11.97 -60.95 -27.58
CA LEU A 61 13.39 -61.22 -27.52
C LEU A 61 14.07 -60.73 -28.80
N ALA A 62 15.32 -60.34 -28.68
CA ALA A 62 16.12 -59.87 -29.80
C ALA A 62 17.56 -60.46 -29.75
N GLY A 63 18.17 -60.50 -30.88
CA GLY A 63 19.53 -60.99 -31.04
C GLY A 63 19.60 -62.49 -31.47
N THR A 64 20.76 -63.07 -31.34
CA THR A 64 21.03 -64.48 -31.71
C THR A 64 21.62 -65.22 -30.53
N TRP A 65 21.09 -66.41 -30.23
CA TRP A 65 21.70 -67.34 -29.29
C TRP A 65 22.76 -68.15 -30.00
N LYS A 66 23.96 -68.10 -29.47
CA LYS A 66 25.10 -68.84 -29.99
C LYS A 66 25.36 -70.10 -29.16
N PRO A 67 25.91 -71.16 -29.74
CA PRO A 67 26.30 -72.37 -28.99
C PRO A 67 27.23 -72.01 -27.83
N GLY A 68 26.99 -72.60 -26.66
CA GLY A 68 27.85 -72.42 -25.48
C GLY A 68 27.71 -71.06 -24.78
N THR A 69 26.71 -70.24 -25.10
CA THR A 69 26.47 -68.96 -24.44
C THR A 69 25.26 -68.98 -23.54
N THR A 70 25.31 -68.22 -22.42
CA THR A 70 24.17 -67.97 -21.54
C THR A 70 23.77 -66.51 -21.71
N LYS A 71 22.50 -66.24 -21.84
CA LYS A 71 21.92 -64.87 -21.77
C LYS A 71 20.91 -64.80 -20.64
N THR A 72 21.03 -63.79 -19.81
CA THR A 72 20.07 -63.49 -18.75
C THR A 72 19.17 -62.37 -19.23
N TYR A 73 17.88 -62.59 -19.16
CA TYR A 73 16.83 -61.60 -19.37
C TYR A 73 16.21 -61.26 -18.03
N ALA A 74 16.43 -60.05 -17.54
CA ALA A 74 15.74 -59.57 -16.36
C ALA A 74 14.31 -59.19 -16.76
N LEU A 75 13.35 -60.00 -16.38
CA LEU A 75 11.94 -59.68 -16.50
C LEU A 75 11.49 -59.03 -15.18
N SER A 76 11.12 -57.77 -15.22
CA SER A 76 10.44 -57.12 -14.11
C SER A 76 8.95 -57.03 -14.44
N GLN A 77 8.13 -57.42 -13.50
CA GLN A 77 6.69 -57.09 -13.60
C GLN A 77 6.56 -55.59 -13.55
N ASN A 78 6.40 -55.03 -14.71
CA ASN A 78 6.10 -53.64 -14.79
C ASN A 78 4.60 -53.52 -14.85
N THR A 79 4.02 -53.10 -13.74
CA THR A 79 2.61 -52.83 -13.63
C THR A 79 2.28 -51.60 -14.46
N SER A 80 2.20 -51.75 -15.78
CA SER A 80 1.77 -50.69 -16.70
C SER A 80 0.39 -50.15 -16.38
N SER A 81 -0.36 -50.81 -15.49
CA SER A 81 -1.67 -50.42 -14.97
C SER A 81 -1.61 -49.51 -13.76
N TRP A 82 -0.49 -49.39 -13.04
CA TRP A 82 -0.38 -48.52 -11.88
C TRP A 82 -0.53 -47.05 -12.28
N GLN A 83 -1.41 -46.35 -11.58
CA GLN A 83 -1.57 -44.93 -11.72
C GLN A 83 -0.62 -44.23 -10.74
N TYR A 84 0.17 -43.30 -11.26
CA TYR A 84 1.17 -42.55 -10.48
C TYR A 84 0.61 -41.18 -10.11
N GLU A 85 0.53 -40.91 -8.80
CA GLU A 85 -0.03 -39.72 -8.24
C GLU A 85 1.04 -38.92 -7.46
N LEU A 86 1.14 -37.65 -7.78
CA LEU A 86 2.04 -36.71 -7.09
C LEU A 86 1.27 -35.43 -6.80
N THR A 87 0.96 -35.20 -5.54
CA THR A 87 0.24 -34.01 -5.08
C THR A 87 1.16 -33.16 -4.21
N VAL A 88 1.22 -31.88 -4.50
CA VAL A 88 1.94 -30.89 -3.69
C VAL A 88 0.94 -29.89 -3.12
N THR A 89 1.07 -29.59 -1.83
CA THR A 89 0.32 -28.54 -1.18
C THR A 89 1.30 -27.43 -0.78
N PRO A 90 1.23 -26.25 -1.41
CA PRO A 90 2.11 -25.14 -1.08
C PRO A 90 1.80 -24.62 0.32
N PRO A 91 2.78 -24.04 1.02
CA PRO A 91 2.54 -23.34 2.27
C PRO A 91 1.76 -22.04 1.99
N ALA A 92 1.09 -21.53 3.00
CA ALA A 92 0.59 -20.16 2.94
C ALA A 92 1.74 -19.18 2.68
N ALA A 93 1.45 -18.07 2.02
CA ALA A 93 2.43 -17.02 1.79
C ALA A 93 3.02 -16.54 3.12
N ALA A 94 4.33 -16.55 3.24
CA ALA A 94 5.03 -16.15 4.44
C ALA A 94 5.00 -14.63 4.63
N ALA A 95 5.04 -14.17 5.87
CA ALA A 95 5.21 -12.75 6.18
C ALA A 95 6.63 -12.27 5.81
N TYR A 96 6.77 -10.98 5.58
CA TYR A 96 8.03 -10.32 5.21
C TYR A 96 9.18 -10.54 6.20
N ASN A 97 8.85 -10.74 7.48
CA ASN A 97 9.81 -10.94 8.59
C ASN A 97 9.99 -12.40 8.98
N ALA A 98 9.41 -13.34 8.24
CA ALA A 98 9.53 -14.76 8.52
C ALA A 98 10.90 -15.29 8.08
N THR A 99 11.48 -16.18 8.90
CA THR A 99 12.71 -16.93 8.61
C THR A 99 12.44 -18.26 7.91
N ALA A 100 11.17 -18.70 7.89
CA ALA A 100 10.70 -19.87 7.18
C ALA A 100 9.21 -19.76 6.86
N THR A 101 8.75 -20.55 5.88
CA THR A 101 7.31 -20.72 5.61
C THR A 101 6.66 -21.63 6.65
N GLY A 102 5.33 -21.72 6.64
CA GLY A 102 4.64 -22.89 7.15
C GLY A 102 4.98 -24.15 6.32
N ASN A 103 4.42 -25.27 6.71
CA ASN A 103 4.68 -26.53 6.03
C ASN A 103 4.13 -26.53 4.61
N TYR A 104 4.94 -27.00 3.66
CA TYR A 104 4.43 -27.60 2.42
C TYR A 104 4.33 -29.12 2.62
N THR A 105 3.48 -29.76 1.82
CA THR A 105 3.33 -31.22 1.88
C THR A 105 3.47 -31.83 0.50
N ILE A 106 4.07 -33.02 0.44
CA ILE A 106 4.24 -33.78 -0.79
C ILE A 106 3.70 -35.20 -0.55
N GLN A 107 2.63 -35.54 -1.27
CA GLN A 107 2.08 -36.87 -1.29
C GLN A 107 2.47 -37.52 -2.63
N SER A 108 3.19 -38.65 -2.56
CA SER A 108 3.72 -39.32 -3.73
C SER A 108 3.50 -40.83 -3.61
N TYR A 109 2.67 -41.36 -4.45
CA TYR A 109 2.34 -42.78 -4.46
C TYR A 109 1.95 -43.25 -5.86
N ARG A 110 1.78 -44.55 -5.98
CA ARG A 110 1.08 -45.18 -7.10
C ARG A 110 -0.07 -46.03 -6.57
N GLU A 111 -1.12 -46.14 -7.34
CA GLU A 111 -2.32 -46.91 -7.01
C GLU A 111 -2.61 -47.92 -8.10
N ASP A 112 -2.90 -49.14 -7.68
CA ASP A 112 -3.44 -50.15 -8.58
C ASP A 112 -4.91 -49.85 -8.87
N PRO A 113 -5.32 -49.68 -10.13
CA PRO A 113 -6.67 -49.24 -10.49
C PRO A 113 -7.78 -50.27 -10.21
N VAL A 114 -7.40 -51.51 -9.93
CA VAL A 114 -8.34 -52.60 -9.67
C VAL A 114 -8.48 -52.91 -8.19
N SER A 115 -7.34 -53.10 -7.52
CA SER A 115 -7.33 -53.41 -6.08
C SER A 115 -7.35 -52.21 -5.17
N HIS A 116 -7.10 -51.00 -5.72
CA HIS A 116 -6.93 -49.76 -4.98
C HIS A 116 -5.80 -49.79 -3.95
N THR A 117 -4.89 -50.73 -4.11
CA THR A 117 -3.69 -50.83 -3.27
C THR A 117 -2.74 -49.68 -3.59
N LYS A 118 -2.33 -48.95 -2.55
CA LYS A 118 -1.37 -47.82 -2.70
C LYS A 118 0.01 -48.23 -2.26
N GLN A 119 1.01 -47.73 -2.98
CA GLN A 119 2.44 -47.89 -2.65
C GLN A 119 3.14 -46.54 -2.79
N ALA A 120 3.93 -46.18 -1.79
CA ALA A 120 4.72 -44.98 -1.82
C ALA A 120 5.73 -45.00 -2.99
N VAL A 121 5.94 -43.84 -3.62
CA VAL A 121 6.88 -43.65 -4.72
C VAL A 121 7.84 -42.53 -4.31
N PRO A 122 9.15 -42.78 -4.27
CA PRO A 122 10.12 -41.74 -3.97
C PRO A 122 10.05 -40.60 -4.99
N TRP A 123 10.36 -39.40 -4.51
CA TRP A 123 10.35 -38.16 -5.29
C TRP A 123 11.59 -37.32 -5.02
N GLU A 124 11.86 -36.37 -5.90
CA GLU A 124 12.99 -35.44 -5.83
C GLU A 124 12.63 -34.06 -6.38
N VAL A 125 13.30 -33.01 -5.89
CA VAL A 125 13.29 -31.70 -6.54
C VAL A 125 14.18 -31.78 -7.79
N VAL A 126 13.66 -31.30 -8.93
CA VAL A 126 14.34 -31.36 -10.23
C VAL A 126 14.61 -30.00 -10.86
N GLY A 127 14.17 -28.91 -10.23
CA GLY A 127 14.49 -27.57 -10.70
C GLY A 127 13.74 -26.48 -9.98
N TYR A 128 14.27 -25.28 -10.09
CA TYR A 128 13.71 -24.03 -9.64
C TYR A 128 13.40 -23.14 -10.85
N ASP A 129 12.33 -22.38 -10.78
CA ASP A 129 11.97 -21.27 -11.67
C ASP A 129 11.91 -20.02 -10.81
N THR A 130 12.95 -19.18 -10.88
CA THR A 130 13.10 -18.01 -10.01
C THR A 130 12.72 -16.70 -10.69
N ASN A 131 12.54 -16.71 -12.02
CA ASN A 131 12.19 -15.54 -12.83
C ASN A 131 10.76 -15.61 -13.41
N GLY A 132 10.07 -16.75 -13.26
CA GLY A 132 8.70 -16.95 -13.69
C GLY A 132 8.54 -17.27 -15.19
N ASP A 133 9.61 -17.64 -15.91
CA ASP A 133 9.56 -17.95 -17.35
C ASP A 133 9.04 -19.37 -17.66
N GLY A 134 8.82 -20.18 -16.61
CA GLY A 134 8.35 -21.57 -16.73
C GLY A 134 9.47 -22.58 -17.00
N THR A 135 10.74 -22.14 -17.10
CA THR A 135 11.91 -23.00 -17.21
C THR A 135 12.40 -23.40 -15.83
N PHE A 136 12.66 -24.68 -15.62
CA PHE A 136 13.11 -25.21 -14.33
C PHE A 136 14.52 -25.76 -14.44
N SER A 137 15.43 -25.31 -13.60
CA SER A 137 16.81 -25.79 -13.57
C SER A 137 17.35 -25.89 -12.14
N MET A 138 18.13 -26.94 -11.85
CA MET A 138 18.88 -27.08 -10.59
C MET A 138 20.10 -26.15 -10.51
N THR A 139 20.52 -25.59 -11.64
CA THR A 139 21.67 -24.66 -11.73
C THR A 139 21.23 -23.19 -11.73
N GLU A 140 19.93 -22.93 -11.64
CA GLU A 140 19.41 -21.57 -11.56
C GLU A 140 19.83 -20.90 -10.24
N SER A 141 20.25 -19.64 -10.33
CA SER A 141 20.65 -18.86 -9.15
C SER A 141 19.44 -18.57 -8.27
N LEU A 142 19.45 -19.07 -7.06
CA LEU A 142 18.39 -18.78 -6.09
C LEU A 142 18.44 -17.30 -5.66
N PRO A 143 17.30 -16.63 -5.53
CA PRO A 143 17.26 -15.26 -5.05
C PRO A 143 17.69 -15.20 -3.58
N SER A 144 18.33 -14.11 -3.18
CA SER A 144 18.92 -13.95 -1.83
C SER A 144 17.93 -14.10 -0.68
N TRP A 145 16.64 -13.95 -0.95
CA TRP A 145 15.58 -14.06 0.06
C TRP A 145 15.13 -15.50 0.32
N PHE A 146 15.47 -16.45 -0.55
CA PHE A 146 15.16 -17.88 -0.43
C PHE A 146 16.46 -18.69 -0.32
N THR A 147 16.65 -19.37 0.81
CA THR A 147 17.90 -20.10 1.08
C THR A 147 17.79 -21.61 0.90
N GLY A 148 16.61 -22.10 0.49
CA GLY A 148 16.38 -23.51 0.19
C GLY A 148 15.18 -24.12 0.89
N LEU A 149 14.98 -25.40 0.62
CA LEU A 149 13.97 -26.24 1.25
C LEU A 149 14.61 -27.15 2.28
N THR A 150 13.89 -27.47 3.37
CA THR A 150 14.35 -28.45 4.36
C THR A 150 14.20 -29.89 3.89
N LEU A 151 13.34 -30.14 2.89
CA LEU A 151 13.11 -31.46 2.30
C LEU A 151 13.15 -31.33 0.77
N THR A 152 14.16 -31.88 0.12
CA THR A 152 14.34 -31.83 -1.33
C THR A 152 14.13 -33.17 -2.05
N ASN A 153 13.94 -34.24 -1.30
CA ASN A 153 13.59 -35.58 -1.73
C ASN A 153 12.88 -36.34 -0.61
N GLY A 154 12.18 -37.40 -0.96
CA GLY A 154 11.49 -38.23 0.00
C GLY A 154 11.20 -39.64 -0.51
N ASN A 155 10.76 -40.51 0.38
CA ASN A 155 10.37 -41.89 0.06
C ASN A 155 8.95 -42.00 -0.49
N GLY A 156 8.18 -40.92 -0.41
CA GLY A 156 6.77 -40.87 -0.74
C GLY A 156 5.84 -41.22 0.42
N SER A 157 4.58 -40.89 0.25
CA SER A 157 3.53 -41.13 1.25
C SER A 157 2.22 -41.52 0.55
N ILE A 158 1.54 -42.50 1.12
CA ILE A 158 0.20 -42.91 0.68
C ILE A 158 -0.91 -42.15 1.40
N THR A 159 -0.61 -41.41 2.46
CA THR A 159 -1.58 -40.65 3.24
C THR A 159 -1.63 -39.19 2.80
N SER A 160 -2.76 -38.55 2.98
CA SER A 160 -2.94 -37.13 2.67
C SER A 160 -2.07 -36.20 3.55
N ALA A 161 -1.58 -36.66 4.69
CA ALA A 161 -0.62 -35.90 5.49
C ALA A 161 0.72 -35.67 4.75
N GLY A 162 1.08 -36.55 3.82
CA GLY A 162 2.27 -36.41 3.01
C GLY A 162 3.58 -36.39 3.81
N GLU A 163 4.66 -36.09 3.11
CA GLU A 163 5.94 -35.71 3.71
C GLU A 163 6.01 -34.19 3.77
N THR A 164 6.43 -33.63 4.90
CA THR A 164 6.36 -32.18 5.14
C THR A 164 7.74 -31.55 5.26
N GLY A 165 7.88 -30.37 4.70
CA GLY A 165 9.06 -29.54 4.83
C GLY A 165 8.68 -28.06 4.89
N VAL A 166 9.66 -27.21 5.18
CA VAL A 166 9.51 -25.74 5.13
C VAL A 166 10.53 -25.15 4.16
N ALA A 167 10.22 -23.98 3.65
CA ALA A 167 11.16 -23.18 2.89
C ALA A 167 11.86 -22.20 3.84
N ASN A 168 13.19 -22.15 3.81
CA ASN A 168 13.99 -21.21 4.59
C ASN A 168 14.03 -19.87 3.85
N LEU A 169 13.74 -18.78 4.57
CA LEU A 169 13.61 -17.43 4.06
C LEU A 169 14.53 -16.45 4.78
N VAL A 170 14.85 -15.36 4.11
CA VAL A 170 15.54 -14.23 4.73
C VAL A 170 14.51 -13.12 4.97
N PRO A 171 14.36 -12.63 6.20
CA PRO A 171 13.53 -11.48 6.53
C PRO A 171 13.95 -10.23 5.75
N ASP A 172 12.96 -9.44 5.32
CA ASP A 172 13.19 -8.12 4.74
C ASP A 172 12.45 -7.09 5.58
N VAL A 173 13.18 -6.42 6.47
CA VAL A 173 12.62 -5.44 7.41
C VAL A 173 13.36 -4.13 7.24
N VAL A 174 12.65 -3.11 6.80
CA VAL A 174 13.21 -1.78 6.56
C VAL A 174 12.49 -0.74 7.40
N ASN A 175 13.23 0.03 8.16
CA ASN A 175 12.72 1.25 8.79
C ASN A 175 12.71 2.38 7.74
N LYS A 176 11.55 2.53 7.06
CA LYS A 176 11.36 3.56 6.03
C LYS A 176 11.34 4.97 6.61
N LEU A 177 10.86 5.15 7.85
CA LEU A 177 10.90 6.46 8.53
C LEU A 177 12.33 6.94 8.74
N THR A 178 13.22 6.07 9.21
CA THR A 178 14.64 6.42 9.36
C THR A 178 15.27 6.77 8.01
N ARG A 179 14.97 6.01 6.96
CA ARG A 179 15.47 6.30 5.59
C ARG A 179 14.95 7.63 5.08
N MET A 180 13.65 7.91 5.25
CA MET A 180 13.06 9.18 4.85
C MET A 180 13.71 10.35 5.60
N ASN A 181 13.83 10.28 6.92
CA ASN A 181 14.44 11.33 7.72
C ASN A 181 15.92 11.55 7.37
N ALA A 182 16.64 10.52 6.96
CA ALA A 182 18.00 10.65 6.44
C ALA A 182 18.02 11.34 5.07
N ALA A 183 17.08 11.01 4.18
CA ALA A 183 16.97 11.65 2.86
C ALA A 183 16.61 13.14 2.95
N LEU A 184 15.74 13.53 3.89
CA LEU A 184 15.38 14.92 4.13
C LEU A 184 16.58 15.80 4.49
N LYS A 185 17.68 15.25 5.00
CA LYS A 185 18.89 15.99 5.39
C LYS A 185 19.84 16.29 4.23
N LEU A 186 19.54 15.78 3.05
CA LEU A 186 20.40 15.88 1.88
C LEU A 186 19.95 17.00 0.94
N ASN A 187 20.85 17.39 0.01
CA ASN A 187 20.54 18.24 -1.14
C ASN A 187 19.95 19.61 -0.75
N ALA A 188 20.63 20.34 0.14
CA ALA A 188 20.19 21.65 0.61
C ALA A 188 19.81 22.60 -0.53
N LYS A 189 18.74 23.38 -0.32
CA LYS A 189 18.21 24.37 -1.27
C LYS A 189 18.57 25.79 -0.83
N GLY A 190 18.85 26.64 -1.81
CA GLY A 190 19.20 28.04 -1.55
C GLY A 190 20.48 28.24 -0.73
N SER A 191 20.76 29.50 -0.39
CA SER A 191 21.89 29.93 0.44
C SER A 191 21.52 31.18 1.24
N ALA A 192 22.33 31.59 2.18
CA ALA A 192 22.12 32.82 2.95
C ALA A 192 22.10 34.09 2.08
N SER A 193 22.71 34.04 0.88
CA SER A 193 22.70 35.14 -0.09
C SER A 193 21.64 34.99 -1.19
N ASP A 194 21.08 33.79 -1.40
CA ASP A 194 20.07 33.52 -2.43
C ASP A 194 19.06 32.49 -1.92
N TYR A 195 18.00 33.00 -1.34
CA TYR A 195 16.94 32.17 -0.74
C TYR A 195 16.06 31.52 -1.80
N TYR A 196 15.83 30.22 -1.65
CA TYR A 196 14.96 29.42 -2.50
C TYR A 196 13.49 29.84 -2.32
N ASP A 197 12.85 30.31 -3.39
CA ASP A 197 11.45 30.78 -3.37
C ASP A 197 10.50 29.57 -3.53
N LEU A 198 9.84 29.19 -2.45
CA LEU A 198 8.89 28.05 -2.43
C LEU A 198 7.67 28.28 -3.34
N SER A 199 7.35 29.50 -3.70
CA SER A 199 6.19 29.81 -4.55
C SER A 199 6.46 29.69 -6.06
N THR A 200 7.73 29.52 -6.44
CA THR A 200 8.16 29.41 -7.86
C THR A 200 8.76 28.05 -8.20
N HIS A 201 8.54 27.08 -7.34
CA HIS A 201 8.99 25.71 -7.56
C HIS A 201 7.91 24.72 -7.07
N ASP A 202 7.77 23.62 -7.79
CA ASP A 202 7.00 22.50 -7.28
C ASP A 202 7.77 21.69 -6.22
N ILE A 203 7.12 20.70 -5.61
CA ILE A 203 7.72 19.85 -4.58
C ILE A 203 8.95 19.06 -5.09
N LYS A 204 9.04 18.80 -6.41
CA LYS A 204 10.18 18.11 -7.04
C LYS A 204 11.34 19.06 -7.34
N GLY A 205 11.15 20.36 -7.16
CA GLY A 205 12.14 21.39 -7.42
C GLY A 205 12.15 21.90 -8.86
N ASN A 206 11.15 21.57 -9.67
CA ASN A 206 11.00 22.16 -10.99
C ASN A 206 10.53 23.62 -10.88
N VAL A 207 11.11 24.48 -11.72
CA VAL A 207 10.70 25.90 -11.78
C VAL A 207 9.31 26.01 -12.37
N THR A 208 8.43 26.72 -11.69
CA THR A 208 7.05 27.01 -12.12
C THR A 208 6.76 28.50 -12.06
N PRO A 209 5.75 29.01 -12.79
CA PRO A 209 5.18 30.31 -12.47
C PRO A 209 4.77 30.37 -11.00
N ARG A 210 4.81 31.59 -10.42
CA ARG A 210 4.49 31.74 -8.99
C ARG A 210 3.08 31.24 -8.66
N ASN A 211 3.02 30.24 -7.76
CA ASN A 211 1.80 29.73 -7.14
C ASN A 211 1.92 29.87 -5.62
N THR A 212 0.95 30.55 -5.01
CA THR A 212 0.95 30.78 -3.56
C THR A 212 -0.09 29.93 -2.84
N ALA A 213 0.13 29.63 -1.58
CA ALA A 213 -0.75 28.81 -0.77
C ALA A 213 -0.55 29.09 0.73
N ASN A 214 -1.38 28.47 1.58
CA ASN A 214 -1.21 28.51 3.03
C ASN A 214 -0.31 27.37 3.55
N CYS A 215 -0.04 26.35 2.74
CA CYS A 215 0.89 25.29 3.08
C CYS A 215 1.99 25.18 2.03
N TYR A 216 3.23 25.01 2.50
CA TYR A 216 4.39 24.71 1.67
C TYR A 216 5.06 23.42 2.15
N VAL A 217 5.35 22.53 1.21
CA VAL A 217 6.02 21.26 1.48
C VAL A 217 7.52 21.43 1.31
N ILE A 218 8.29 20.95 2.28
CA ILE A 218 9.75 21.07 2.30
C ILE A 218 10.35 19.68 2.47
N SER A 219 11.12 19.24 1.46
CA SER A 219 11.75 17.91 1.40
C SER A 219 13.28 17.96 1.58
N HIS A 220 13.87 19.14 1.78
CA HIS A 220 15.31 19.34 1.88
C HIS A 220 15.64 20.42 2.92
N PRO A 221 16.86 20.43 3.52
CA PRO A 221 17.29 21.55 4.32
C PRO A 221 17.62 22.75 3.44
N GLY A 222 17.82 23.92 4.03
CA GLY A 222 18.30 25.10 3.28
C GLY A 222 17.75 26.43 3.73
N TYR A 223 17.89 27.41 2.83
CA TYR A 223 17.44 28.79 3.02
C TYR A 223 16.24 29.05 2.12
N TYR A 224 15.11 29.38 2.71
CA TYR A 224 13.82 29.45 2.03
C TYR A 224 13.16 30.82 2.19
N LYS A 225 12.35 31.19 1.20
CA LYS A 225 11.48 32.36 1.28
C LYS A 225 10.07 32.04 0.76
N ILE A 226 9.09 32.72 1.36
CA ILE A 226 7.68 32.70 0.97
C ILE A 226 7.25 34.15 0.70
N PRO A 227 6.61 34.46 -0.44
CA PRO A 227 6.13 35.80 -0.71
C PRO A 227 5.01 36.19 0.27
N LEU A 228 4.97 37.45 0.66
CA LEU A 228 3.93 37.99 1.52
C LEU A 228 2.62 38.17 0.74
N VAL A 229 1.99 37.05 0.41
CA VAL A 229 0.75 36.93 -0.37
C VAL A 229 -0.30 36.17 0.45
N TYR A 230 -1.55 36.59 0.35
CA TYR A 230 -2.69 35.90 0.99
C TYR A 230 -2.99 34.57 0.32
N GLY A 231 -2.80 33.44 1.00
CA GLY A 231 -3.14 32.11 0.51
C GLY A 231 -2.80 31.90 -0.97
N ASN A 232 -3.77 31.48 -1.77
CA ASN A 232 -3.64 31.26 -3.22
C ASN A 232 -4.02 32.49 -4.08
N ALA A 233 -3.85 33.69 -3.57
CA ALA A 233 -4.19 34.92 -4.29
C ALA A 233 -3.29 35.19 -5.52
N ILE A 234 -2.22 34.42 -5.73
CA ILE A 234 -1.44 34.36 -6.98
C ILE A 234 -1.39 32.91 -7.46
N THR A 235 -1.82 32.69 -8.72
CA THR A 235 -1.80 31.38 -9.38
C THR A 235 -1.29 31.56 -10.82
N GLY A 236 -0.37 30.69 -11.28
CA GLY A 236 0.22 30.78 -12.61
C GLY A 236 0.94 32.10 -12.88
N GLY A 237 1.48 32.74 -11.85
CA GLY A 237 2.15 34.06 -11.93
C GLY A 237 1.20 35.27 -11.96
N ASN A 238 -0.10 35.04 -11.95
CA ASN A 238 -1.13 36.09 -12.08
C ASN A 238 -1.95 36.25 -10.80
N THR A 239 -2.54 37.43 -10.60
CA THR A 239 -3.51 37.67 -9.53
C THR A 239 -4.72 36.75 -9.69
N ASN A 240 -5.01 35.96 -8.66
CA ASN A 240 -6.19 35.12 -8.57
C ASN A 240 -7.26 35.82 -7.70
N THR A 241 -8.03 36.69 -8.32
CA THR A 241 -9.05 37.47 -7.63
C THR A 241 -10.16 36.57 -7.05
N ASN A 242 -10.47 35.47 -7.73
CA ASN A 242 -11.50 34.51 -7.27
C ASN A 242 -11.15 33.86 -5.92
N ALA A 243 -9.87 33.91 -5.49
CA ALA A 243 -9.47 33.39 -4.20
C ALA A 243 -9.96 34.23 -3.01
N TYR A 244 -10.20 35.54 -3.21
CA TYR A 244 -10.55 36.46 -2.13
C TYR A 244 -11.78 37.33 -2.37
N GLN A 245 -12.46 37.16 -3.53
CA GLN A 245 -13.78 37.74 -3.76
C GLN A 245 -14.62 36.86 -4.66
N THR A 246 -15.94 36.99 -4.55
CA THR A 246 -16.90 36.28 -5.41
C THR A 246 -18.05 37.21 -5.79
N SER A 247 -18.65 36.95 -6.95
CA SER A 247 -19.88 37.60 -7.39
C SER A 247 -21.14 36.99 -6.78
N ASN A 248 -21.03 35.83 -6.13
CA ASN A 248 -22.14 35.21 -5.43
C ASN A 248 -22.58 36.07 -4.24
N THR A 249 -23.89 36.16 -4.03
CA THR A 249 -24.49 36.93 -2.95
C THR A 249 -25.42 36.05 -2.12
N GLY A 250 -25.61 36.42 -0.87
CA GLY A 250 -26.49 35.70 0.05
C GLY A 250 -26.16 36.00 1.51
N THR A 251 -27.08 35.70 2.40
CA THR A 251 -26.91 35.97 3.83
C THR A 251 -25.67 35.31 4.42
N TYR A 252 -25.30 34.12 3.91
CA TYR A 252 -24.17 33.33 4.42
C TYR A 252 -23.04 33.24 3.42
N ILE A 253 -22.93 34.21 2.51
CA ILE A 253 -21.87 34.29 1.51
C ILE A 253 -20.95 35.45 1.83
N LEU A 254 -19.66 35.15 2.04
CA LEU A 254 -18.62 36.14 2.19
C LEU A 254 -18.20 36.61 0.80
N THR A 255 -18.69 37.77 0.38
CA THR A 255 -18.43 38.34 -0.96
C THR A 255 -16.98 38.82 -1.13
N HIS A 256 -16.38 39.33 -0.06
CA HIS A 256 -14.98 39.74 0.01
C HIS A 256 -14.35 39.12 1.25
N PHE A 257 -13.27 38.38 1.06
CA PHE A 257 -12.55 37.72 2.13
C PHE A 257 -11.78 38.75 2.98
N LYS A 258 -11.63 38.49 4.25
CA LYS A 258 -11.14 39.44 5.24
C LYS A 258 -9.69 39.18 5.63
N ASP A 259 -8.99 40.25 5.92
CA ASP A 259 -7.66 40.24 6.52
C ASP A 259 -7.73 40.15 8.06
N HIS A 260 -6.57 40.23 8.70
CA HIS A 260 -6.43 40.16 10.16
C HIS A 260 -7.10 41.35 10.92
N ASN A 261 -7.47 42.41 10.24
CA ASN A 261 -8.21 43.55 10.80
C ASN A 261 -9.70 43.57 10.41
N ASN A 262 -10.19 42.43 9.88
CA ASN A 262 -11.56 42.29 9.34
C ASN A 262 -11.86 43.25 8.18
N GLN A 263 -10.84 43.68 7.45
CA GLN A 263 -10.99 44.48 6.24
C GLN A 263 -10.95 43.60 5.01
N ASP A 264 -11.60 44.05 3.94
CA ASP A 264 -11.61 43.33 2.66
C ASP A 264 -10.19 43.24 2.10
N ILE A 265 -9.79 42.05 1.64
CA ILE A 265 -8.53 41.89 0.89
C ILE A 265 -8.74 42.52 -0.49
N THR A 266 -7.98 43.57 -0.77
CA THR A 266 -8.10 44.35 -2.03
C THR A 266 -6.94 44.09 -3.00
N ASN A 267 -5.89 43.43 -2.55
CA ASN A 267 -4.71 43.10 -3.34
C ASN A 267 -4.13 41.76 -2.86
N PRO A 268 -3.61 40.90 -3.76
CA PRO A 268 -2.98 39.63 -3.36
C PRO A 268 -1.80 39.81 -2.40
N TRP A 269 -1.05 40.91 -2.53
CA TRP A 269 0.10 41.20 -1.68
C TRP A 269 -0.33 41.88 -0.36
N ILE A 270 0.04 41.26 0.76
CA ILE A 270 -0.21 41.79 2.10
C ILE A 270 0.35 43.20 2.26
N THR A 271 1.50 43.45 1.62
CA THR A 271 2.20 44.75 1.62
C THR A 271 1.51 45.83 0.81
N GLN A 272 0.52 45.51 -0.02
CA GLN A 272 -0.20 46.43 -0.89
C GLN A 272 -1.69 46.51 -0.61
N SER A 273 -2.26 45.47 -0.02
CA SER A 273 -3.68 45.44 0.34
C SER A 273 -4.01 46.60 1.29
N ASN A 274 -5.15 47.23 1.09
CA ASN A 274 -5.62 48.35 1.88
C ASN A 274 -4.59 49.50 1.97
N GLY A 275 -3.91 49.81 0.87
CA GLY A 275 -2.92 50.88 0.81
C GLY A 275 -1.61 50.58 1.56
N GLY A 276 -1.35 49.30 1.85
CA GLY A 276 -0.11 48.84 2.50
C GLY A 276 -0.08 49.08 4.02
N VAL A 277 -1.21 49.46 4.63
CA VAL A 277 -1.24 49.72 6.11
C VAL A 277 -0.91 48.46 6.91
N ASN A 278 -1.07 47.30 6.32
CA ASN A 278 -0.84 46.00 6.96
C ASN A 278 0.53 45.39 6.65
N ALA A 279 1.43 46.15 5.99
CA ALA A 279 2.74 45.63 5.61
C ALA A 279 3.52 45.10 6.84
N PRO A 280 3.89 43.81 6.86
CA PRO A 280 4.59 43.20 7.97
C PRO A 280 6.00 43.74 8.12
N ASN A 281 6.47 43.77 9.38
CA ASN A 281 7.83 44.20 9.73
C ASN A 281 8.56 43.18 10.63
N GLY A 282 7.96 42.00 10.87
CA GLY A 282 8.56 40.95 11.66
C GLY A 282 7.98 39.58 11.30
N ALA A 283 8.62 38.53 11.78
CA ALA A 283 8.15 37.15 11.64
C ALA A 283 8.39 36.38 12.94
N LYS A 284 7.56 35.36 13.19
CA LYS A 284 7.72 34.49 14.36
C LYS A 284 7.40 33.04 14.01
N LEU A 285 8.01 32.10 14.76
CA LEU A 285 7.52 30.74 14.85
C LEU A 285 6.24 30.76 15.71
N VAL A 286 5.15 30.21 15.21
CA VAL A 286 3.91 30.04 15.96
C VAL A 286 4.00 28.77 16.80
N TRP A 287 4.14 27.63 16.16
CA TRP A 287 4.43 26.35 16.79
C TRP A 287 5.17 25.43 15.81
N ALA A 288 5.85 24.42 16.35
CA ALA A 288 6.40 23.30 15.61
C ALA A 288 6.29 22.03 16.45
N ASP A 289 6.12 20.88 15.81
CA ASP A 289 6.07 19.59 16.50
C ASP A 289 7.46 18.98 16.72
N GLU A 290 8.52 19.72 16.41
CA GLU A 290 9.91 19.43 16.69
C GLU A 290 10.69 20.73 16.92
N SER A 291 11.68 20.71 17.78
CA SER A 291 12.49 21.89 18.05
C SER A 291 13.52 22.16 16.97
N GLY A 292 13.81 23.44 16.70
CA GLY A 292 14.89 23.87 15.82
C GLY A 292 14.65 23.58 14.33
N LEU A 293 13.43 23.26 13.91
CA LEU A 293 13.09 23.03 12.51
C LEU A 293 13.24 24.26 11.63
N VAL A 294 12.89 25.42 12.19
CA VAL A 294 12.89 26.70 11.50
C VAL A 294 13.66 27.71 12.34
N THR A 295 14.65 28.35 11.73
CA THR A 295 15.50 29.37 12.36
C THR A 295 15.63 30.59 11.45
N ASN A 296 16.19 31.66 11.93
CA ASN A 296 16.50 32.86 11.16
C ASN A 296 15.28 33.49 10.45
N LEU A 297 14.10 33.44 11.11
CA LEU A 297 12.86 34.02 10.60
C LEU A 297 12.97 35.56 10.51
N ALA A 298 12.73 36.11 9.33
CA ALA A 298 12.70 37.52 9.09
C ALA A 298 11.74 37.92 7.95
N VAL A 299 11.22 39.13 8.00
CA VAL A 299 10.58 39.79 6.85
C VAL A 299 11.61 40.63 6.12
N THR A 300 11.64 40.48 4.79
CA THR A 300 12.58 41.19 3.92
C THR A 300 11.87 41.76 2.70
N GLY A 301 12.48 42.77 2.09
CA GLY A 301 11.94 43.42 0.89
C GLY A 301 10.71 44.31 1.14
N SER A 302 10.09 44.73 0.05
CA SER A 302 8.89 45.60 0.06
C SER A 302 8.04 45.40 -1.19
N GLY A 303 6.80 45.83 -1.17
CA GLY A 303 5.87 45.69 -2.31
C GLY A 303 5.74 44.24 -2.76
N THR A 304 5.89 43.99 -4.06
CA THR A 304 5.83 42.65 -4.67
C THR A 304 7.13 41.84 -4.50
N ASN A 305 8.14 42.42 -3.86
CA ASN A 305 9.41 41.76 -3.50
C ASN A 305 9.54 41.54 -2.00
N ALA A 306 8.41 41.48 -1.29
CA ALA A 306 8.38 41.25 0.14
C ALA A 306 8.19 39.75 0.46
N PHE A 307 9.03 39.23 1.35
CA PHE A 307 9.08 37.80 1.69
C PHE A 307 9.22 37.57 3.21
N VAL A 308 8.71 36.48 3.71
CA VAL A 308 9.21 35.83 4.91
C VAL A 308 10.37 34.92 4.50
N GLN A 309 11.54 35.11 5.10
CA GLN A 309 12.73 34.30 4.92
C GLN A 309 13.00 33.48 6.19
N PHE A 310 13.53 32.26 6.00
CA PHE A 310 13.90 31.38 7.10
C PHE A 310 14.92 30.33 6.65
N GLU A 311 15.58 29.73 7.64
CA GLU A 311 16.47 28.60 7.44
C GLU A 311 15.86 27.32 8.01
N VAL A 312 16.06 26.20 7.30
CA VAL A 312 15.77 24.83 7.75
C VAL A 312 17.09 24.10 7.93
N PRO A 313 17.61 23.96 9.17
CA PRO A 313 18.90 23.35 9.42
C PRO A 313 18.93 21.86 9.08
N ALA A 314 19.97 21.39 8.37
CA ALA A 314 20.13 19.98 8.00
C ALA A 314 20.22 19.04 9.23
N ALA A 315 20.72 19.53 10.36
CA ALA A 315 20.78 18.74 11.58
C ALA A 315 19.39 18.40 12.15
N ASN A 316 18.42 19.31 11.97
CA ASN A 316 17.13 19.27 12.66
C ASN A 316 15.97 18.82 11.79
N ILE A 317 16.10 18.92 10.45
CA ILE A 317 15.02 18.52 9.54
C ILE A 317 14.72 17.04 9.67
N LYS A 318 13.46 16.73 9.85
CA LYS A 318 12.85 15.41 9.81
C LYS A 318 11.37 15.55 9.51
N ASN A 319 10.67 14.45 9.26
CA ASN A 319 9.21 14.46 9.03
C ASN A 319 8.49 15.13 10.22
N SER A 320 7.87 16.27 9.94
CA SER A 320 7.34 17.16 10.99
C SER A 320 6.54 18.31 10.39
N ASN A 321 5.98 19.16 11.26
CA ASN A 321 5.19 20.32 10.90
C ASN A 321 5.64 21.56 11.69
N ALA A 322 5.50 22.71 11.09
CA ALA A 322 5.64 24.00 11.77
C ALA A 322 4.65 25.02 11.18
N VAL A 323 4.25 25.97 11.99
CA VAL A 323 3.51 27.17 11.53
C VAL A 323 4.37 28.40 11.82
N ILE A 324 4.57 29.20 10.79
CA ILE A 324 5.26 30.49 10.86
C ILE A 324 4.29 31.62 10.56
N ALA A 325 4.56 32.81 11.06
CA ALA A 325 3.71 33.98 10.84
C ALA A 325 4.53 35.23 10.55
N ALA A 326 4.00 36.08 9.67
CA ALA A 326 4.43 37.45 9.52
C ALA A 326 3.64 38.34 10.48
N THR A 327 4.33 39.32 11.07
CA THR A 327 3.76 40.20 12.09
C THR A 327 3.96 41.70 11.74
N LYS A 328 3.04 42.53 12.22
CA LYS A 328 3.18 43.97 12.25
C LYS A 328 3.04 44.47 13.68
N GLY A 329 4.11 45.04 14.21
CA GLY A 329 4.14 45.49 15.61
C GLY A 329 3.80 44.35 16.61
N GLY A 330 4.18 43.12 16.31
CA GLY A 330 3.90 41.92 17.11
C GLY A 330 2.55 41.22 16.80
N THR A 331 1.60 41.91 16.18
CA THR A 331 0.30 41.30 15.77
C THR A 331 0.51 40.48 14.50
N VAL A 332 0.00 39.22 14.48
CA VAL A 332 0.06 38.36 13.30
C VAL A 332 -0.85 38.94 12.22
N VAL A 333 -0.30 39.11 11.03
CA VAL A 333 -1.06 39.54 9.84
C VAL A 333 -1.42 38.38 8.92
N TRP A 334 -0.57 37.35 8.85
CA TRP A 334 -0.83 36.09 8.15
C TRP A 334 0.14 35.02 8.64
N SER A 335 -0.22 33.73 8.40
CA SER A 335 0.57 32.57 8.81
C SER A 335 0.53 31.50 7.72
N TRP A 336 1.56 30.67 7.71
CA TRP A 336 1.72 29.56 6.77
C TRP A 336 2.12 28.30 7.51
N HIS A 337 1.61 27.17 7.03
CA HIS A 337 2.01 25.84 7.44
C HIS A 337 3.22 25.38 6.61
N LEU A 338 4.26 24.93 7.27
CA LEU A 338 5.43 24.28 6.67
C LEU A 338 5.35 22.80 7.01
N TRP A 339 5.28 21.98 5.97
CA TRP A 339 5.16 20.53 6.10
C TRP A 339 6.44 19.87 5.60
N PHE A 340 7.17 19.21 6.52
CA PHE A 340 8.45 18.56 6.24
C PHE A 340 8.23 17.07 5.98
N ILE A 341 8.31 16.68 4.73
CA ILE A 341 8.03 15.30 4.28
C ILE A 341 8.73 15.02 2.94
N HIS A 342 8.77 13.75 2.54
CA HIS A 342 9.32 13.34 1.24
C HIS A 342 8.60 14.01 0.06
N ASP A 343 9.29 14.12 -1.05
CA ASP A 343 8.85 14.82 -2.25
C ASP A 343 7.76 14.10 -3.08
N ASN A 344 7.35 12.90 -2.67
CA ASN A 344 6.21 12.17 -3.25
C ASN A 344 4.88 12.41 -2.52
N ALA A 345 4.88 13.13 -1.41
CA ALA A 345 3.68 13.30 -0.57
C ALA A 345 2.47 13.87 -1.32
N LEU A 346 2.72 14.68 -2.36
CA LEU A 346 1.70 15.28 -3.20
C LEU A 346 1.43 14.49 -4.51
N ASN A 347 2.04 13.31 -4.72
CA ASN A 347 1.59 12.42 -5.80
C ASN A 347 0.12 12.10 -5.60
N THR A 348 -0.61 11.86 -6.68
CA THR A 348 -2.05 11.66 -6.60
C THR A 348 -2.48 10.26 -6.95
N ILE A 349 -3.57 9.83 -6.29
CA ILE A 349 -4.30 8.61 -6.58
C ILE A 349 -5.71 9.03 -7.00
N THR A 350 -6.10 8.68 -8.22
CA THR A 350 -7.46 8.96 -8.71
C THR A 350 -8.44 8.00 -8.07
N CYS A 351 -9.38 8.56 -7.29
CA CYS A 351 -10.46 7.82 -6.66
C CYS A 351 -11.78 8.25 -7.29
N THR A 352 -12.57 7.29 -7.75
CA THR A 352 -13.92 7.52 -8.27
C THR A 352 -14.92 7.40 -7.14
N ASN A 353 -15.71 8.41 -6.90
CA ASN A 353 -16.74 8.40 -5.88
C ASN A 353 -17.98 7.58 -6.31
N PHE A 354 -18.95 7.38 -5.41
CA PHE A 354 -20.15 6.60 -5.73
C PHE A 354 -21.01 7.22 -6.85
N GLN A 355 -20.96 8.55 -7.00
CA GLN A 355 -21.67 9.28 -8.05
C GLN A 355 -20.95 9.25 -9.42
N GLY A 356 -19.75 8.67 -9.49
CA GLY A 356 -18.95 8.53 -10.71
C GLY A 356 -18.05 9.72 -11.03
N TYR A 357 -17.80 10.62 -10.08
CA TYR A 357 -16.83 11.72 -10.22
C TYR A 357 -15.44 11.29 -9.73
N ASP A 358 -14.41 11.71 -10.44
CA ASP A 358 -13.02 11.44 -10.09
C ASP A 358 -12.43 12.55 -9.21
N TYR A 359 -11.76 12.14 -8.15
CA TYR A 359 -11.01 13.00 -7.24
C TYR A 359 -9.57 12.47 -7.14
N LYS A 360 -8.60 13.31 -7.46
CA LYS A 360 -7.17 12.98 -7.36
C LYS A 360 -6.66 13.32 -5.96
N PHE A 361 -6.83 12.40 -5.01
CA PHE A 361 -6.33 12.58 -3.65
C PHE A 361 -4.80 12.50 -3.59
N THR A 362 -4.18 13.35 -2.78
CA THR A 362 -2.73 13.25 -2.51
C THR A 362 -2.36 11.89 -1.90
N GLU A 363 -1.14 11.43 -2.09
CA GLU A 363 -0.62 10.19 -1.49
C GLU A 363 -0.64 10.28 0.04
N GLU A 364 -0.31 11.44 0.61
CA GLU A 364 -0.34 11.67 2.05
C GLU A 364 -1.38 12.72 2.44
N PRO A 365 -2.07 12.58 3.58
CA PRO A 365 -2.93 13.64 4.11
C PRO A 365 -2.10 14.82 4.59
N LEU A 366 -2.69 16.00 4.58
CA LEU A 366 -2.02 17.25 4.92
C LEU A 366 -1.41 17.22 6.33
N GLY A 367 -0.12 17.52 6.41
CA GLY A 367 0.60 17.54 7.67
C GLY A 367 0.91 16.15 8.25
N MET A 368 0.91 15.09 7.43
CA MET A 368 1.28 13.74 7.90
C MET A 368 2.65 13.73 8.54
N LYS A 369 2.70 13.25 9.78
CA LYS A 369 3.90 12.94 10.53
C LYS A 369 3.87 11.49 10.98
N TYR A 370 4.83 10.70 10.51
CA TYR A 370 4.95 9.31 10.90
C TYR A 370 5.58 9.17 12.29
N THR A 371 5.01 8.31 13.11
CA THR A 371 5.63 7.81 14.35
C THR A 371 6.35 6.50 14.11
N THR A 372 5.82 5.67 13.20
CA THR A 372 6.48 4.48 12.69
C THR A 372 6.18 4.30 11.20
N TRP A 373 7.16 3.82 10.45
CA TRP A 373 6.98 3.37 9.09
C TRP A 373 7.94 2.23 8.82
N MET A 374 7.41 1.01 8.88
CA MET A 374 8.14 -0.22 8.64
C MET A 374 7.67 -0.86 7.35
N GLY A 375 8.59 -1.36 6.57
CA GLY A 375 8.25 -1.96 5.30
C GLY A 375 9.29 -2.92 4.78
N THR A 376 9.17 -3.24 3.51
CA THR A 376 10.09 -4.09 2.76
C THR A 376 10.77 -3.31 1.64
N THR A 377 11.87 -3.87 1.10
CA THR A 377 12.53 -3.32 -0.09
C THR A 377 11.74 -3.58 -1.38
N TYR A 378 10.74 -4.45 -1.33
CA TYR A 378 9.86 -4.81 -2.45
C TYR A 378 8.41 -4.47 -2.13
N ALA A 379 7.61 -4.16 -3.16
CA ALA A 379 6.23 -3.69 -3.02
C ALA A 379 5.16 -4.74 -3.36
N SER A 380 5.53 -5.81 -4.09
CA SER A 380 4.61 -6.88 -4.50
C SER A 380 5.08 -8.22 -3.95
N PRO A 381 4.19 -9.19 -3.73
CA PRO A 381 4.61 -10.54 -3.32
C PRO A 381 5.68 -11.11 -4.25
N ARG A 382 6.74 -11.65 -3.66
CA ARG A 382 7.80 -12.32 -4.40
C ARG A 382 7.67 -13.82 -4.23
N SER A 383 7.89 -14.55 -5.32
CA SER A 383 7.71 -16.01 -5.31
C SER A 383 8.74 -16.70 -6.18
N ILE A 384 8.98 -17.98 -5.88
CA ILE A 384 9.66 -18.93 -6.74
C ILE A 384 8.79 -20.15 -6.92
N LYS A 385 9.00 -20.87 -8.01
CA LYS A 385 8.39 -22.17 -8.23
C LYS A 385 9.46 -23.27 -8.15
N VAL A 386 9.08 -24.39 -7.56
CA VAL A 386 9.94 -25.55 -7.40
C VAL A 386 9.27 -26.74 -8.05
N LYS A 387 9.94 -27.37 -8.99
CA LYS A 387 9.42 -28.57 -9.65
C LYS A 387 9.91 -29.81 -8.89
N VAL A 388 8.97 -30.65 -8.54
CA VAL A 388 9.20 -31.98 -7.96
C VAL A 388 8.77 -33.04 -8.95
N ARG A 389 9.43 -34.19 -8.92
CA ARG A 389 9.19 -35.29 -9.84
C ARG A 389 9.31 -36.63 -9.09
N GLN A 390 8.45 -37.58 -9.41
CA GLN A 390 8.62 -38.96 -8.95
C GLN A 390 9.86 -39.59 -9.59
N THR A 391 10.60 -40.38 -8.82
CA THR A 391 11.79 -41.08 -9.33
C THR A 391 11.43 -42.29 -10.19
N LYS A 392 10.20 -42.81 -10.04
CA LYS A 392 9.62 -43.87 -10.83
C LYS A 392 8.35 -43.37 -11.53
N GLY A 393 8.02 -43.94 -12.67
CA GLY A 393 6.84 -43.59 -13.46
C GLY A 393 6.41 -44.72 -14.35
N GLN A 394 5.46 -44.46 -15.23
CA GLN A 394 5.04 -45.39 -16.26
C GLN A 394 6.17 -45.64 -17.24
N ILE A 395 6.25 -46.87 -17.76
CA ILE A 395 7.32 -47.27 -18.66
C ILE A 395 6.97 -47.03 -20.12
N SER A 396 5.70 -47.14 -20.46
CA SER A 396 5.25 -46.90 -21.83
C SER A 396 3.95 -46.06 -21.84
N PRO A 397 4.01 -44.80 -22.27
CA PRO A 397 5.22 -44.04 -22.54
C PRO A 397 6.03 -43.78 -21.27
N ALA A 398 7.34 -43.67 -21.40
CA ALA A 398 8.27 -43.40 -20.26
C ALA A 398 8.01 -42.00 -19.69
N THR A 399 7.09 -41.92 -18.74
CA THR A 399 6.71 -40.64 -18.10
C THR A 399 6.84 -40.75 -16.59
N ARG A 400 7.34 -39.69 -15.98
CA ARG A 400 7.35 -39.49 -14.52
C ARG A 400 6.42 -38.36 -14.19
N THR A 401 5.61 -38.55 -13.15
CA THR A 401 4.70 -37.51 -12.70
C THR A 401 5.48 -36.35 -12.09
N GLU A 402 5.15 -35.13 -12.51
CA GLU A 402 5.74 -33.88 -12.04
C GLU A 402 4.65 -33.00 -11.42
N ALA A 403 5.04 -32.19 -10.43
CA ALA A 403 4.19 -31.19 -9.83
C ALA A 403 5.02 -29.95 -9.49
N VAL A 404 4.36 -28.81 -9.32
CA VAL A 404 5.02 -27.52 -9.03
C VAL A 404 4.54 -27.01 -7.69
N LEU A 405 5.51 -26.72 -6.82
CA LEU A 405 5.34 -26.07 -5.52
C LEU A 405 5.69 -24.58 -5.64
N THR A 406 4.81 -23.70 -5.17
CA THR A 406 5.09 -22.26 -5.13
C THR A 406 5.40 -21.83 -3.71
N ILE A 407 6.51 -21.11 -3.54
CA ILE A 407 6.91 -20.47 -2.28
C ILE A 407 6.76 -18.96 -2.46
N THR A 408 6.01 -18.32 -1.56
CA THR A 408 5.71 -16.89 -1.64
C THR A 408 6.07 -16.19 -0.32
N GLN A 409 6.64 -14.98 -0.42
CA GLN A 409 6.82 -14.06 0.70
C GLN A 409 6.14 -12.73 0.39
N ASN A 410 5.26 -12.30 1.29
CA ASN A 410 4.48 -11.07 1.15
C ASN A 410 5.30 -9.83 1.53
N PRO A 411 5.07 -8.68 0.88
CA PRO A 411 5.64 -7.41 1.30
C PRO A 411 4.97 -6.90 2.57
N ASN A 412 5.54 -5.83 3.13
CA ASN A 412 4.92 -5.05 4.19
C ASN A 412 5.09 -3.55 3.93
N ASP A 413 4.08 -2.78 4.32
CA ASP A 413 4.13 -1.32 4.37
C ASP A 413 3.20 -0.83 5.50
N THR A 414 3.68 -0.99 6.75
CA THR A 414 2.93 -0.59 7.94
C THR A 414 3.29 0.83 8.33
N LYS A 415 2.32 1.72 8.28
CA LYS A 415 2.43 3.13 8.62
C LYS A 415 1.64 3.42 9.89
N GLN A 416 2.18 4.28 10.75
CA GLN A 416 1.48 4.87 11.87
C GLN A 416 1.93 6.32 12.03
N GLY A 417 1.02 7.20 12.32
CA GLY A 417 1.31 8.61 12.49
C GLY A 417 0.04 9.42 12.76
N PHE A 418 0.19 10.72 12.70
CA PHE A 418 -0.88 11.68 12.84
C PHE A 418 -0.74 12.80 11.82
N THR A 419 -1.80 13.55 11.60
CA THR A 419 -1.85 14.68 10.69
C THR A 419 -1.96 15.99 11.47
N THR A 420 -1.74 17.11 10.81
CA THR A 420 -2.25 18.37 11.33
C THR A 420 -3.77 18.40 11.26
N LEU A 421 -4.39 19.12 12.18
CA LEU A 421 -5.82 19.22 12.33
C LEU A 421 -6.27 20.67 12.08
N TYR A 422 -7.46 20.83 11.51
CA TYR A 422 -7.98 22.14 11.10
C TYR A 422 -9.39 22.32 11.64
N GLN A 423 -9.71 23.51 12.11
CA GLN A 423 -11.08 23.92 12.41
C GLN A 423 -11.74 24.40 11.11
N PHE A 424 -13.02 24.07 10.90
CA PHE A 424 -13.70 24.32 9.62
C PHE A 424 -13.64 25.79 9.21
N GLY A 425 -13.20 26.04 8.00
CA GLY A 425 -13.06 27.39 7.43
C GLY A 425 -11.75 28.11 7.76
N ARG A 426 -10.91 27.57 8.65
CA ARG A 426 -9.61 28.14 9.01
C ARG A 426 -8.49 27.59 8.13
N LYS A 427 -7.52 28.46 7.82
CA LYS A 427 -6.29 28.10 7.11
C LYS A 427 -5.19 27.53 8.03
N ASP A 428 -5.35 27.68 9.36
CA ASP A 428 -4.26 27.43 10.32
C ASP A 428 -4.24 25.97 10.74
N ALA A 429 -3.06 25.36 10.62
CA ALA A 429 -2.78 24.02 11.08
C ALA A 429 -2.64 23.98 12.61
N PHE A 430 -3.25 22.99 13.25
CA PHE A 430 -3.04 22.66 14.66
C PHE A 430 -2.30 21.34 14.81
N PRO A 431 -1.46 21.20 15.85
CA PRO A 431 -0.68 20.00 16.04
C PRO A 431 -1.56 18.77 16.26
N GLY A 432 -1.21 17.65 15.61
CA GLY A 432 -1.80 16.33 15.83
C GLY A 432 -1.23 15.60 17.04
N THR A 433 -0.42 16.28 17.84
CA THR A 433 0.20 15.77 19.07
C THR A 433 0.22 16.85 20.13
N ASP A 434 0.27 16.45 21.40
CA ASP A 434 0.48 17.36 22.54
C ASP A 434 1.88 17.21 23.14
N THR A 435 2.75 16.41 22.52
CA THR A 435 4.11 16.14 23.01
C THR A 435 5.17 16.83 22.15
N ASN A 436 6.24 17.27 22.79
CA ASN A 436 7.44 17.85 22.14
C ASN A 436 7.19 19.13 21.30
N LEU A 437 6.09 19.82 21.56
CA LEU A 437 5.80 21.07 20.85
C LEU A 437 6.79 22.16 21.21
N SER A 438 7.24 22.90 20.20
CA SER A 438 7.99 24.14 20.31
C SER A 438 7.09 25.30 19.91
N GLY A 439 7.24 26.46 20.54
CA GLY A 439 6.34 27.61 20.34
C GLY A 439 5.10 27.54 21.21
N THR A 440 3.99 28.09 20.73
CA THR A 440 2.75 28.25 21.49
C THR A 440 1.59 27.53 20.82
N PHE A 441 0.90 26.69 21.58
CA PHE A 441 -0.41 26.16 21.26
C PHE A 441 -1.30 26.30 22.50
N ASN A 442 -2.43 26.95 22.35
CA ASN A 442 -3.35 27.19 23.46
C ASN A 442 -4.80 27.01 23.02
N LYS A 443 -5.70 27.02 24.00
CA LYS A 443 -7.14 27.02 23.76
C LYS A 443 -7.78 28.28 24.33
N LYS A 444 -8.82 28.75 23.66
CA LYS A 444 -9.65 29.85 24.14
C LYS A 444 -11.10 29.53 23.91
N TYR A 445 -11.89 29.69 24.94
CA TYR A 445 -13.35 29.58 24.85
C TYR A 445 -13.95 30.79 24.13
N ALA A 446 -14.80 30.56 23.15
CA ALA A 446 -15.46 31.62 22.40
C ALA A 446 -16.78 31.18 21.78
N ASP A 447 -17.85 31.97 21.99
CA ASP A 447 -19.17 31.71 21.42
C ASP A 447 -19.26 32.02 19.93
N ALA A 448 -18.65 33.11 19.51
CA ALA A 448 -18.55 33.53 18.11
C ALA A 448 -17.10 33.84 17.76
N MET A 449 -16.48 32.98 17.02
CA MET A 449 -15.12 33.16 16.56
C MET A 449 -15.09 34.13 15.38
N LEU A 450 -14.44 35.27 15.50
CA LEU A 450 -14.26 36.23 14.40
C LEU A 450 -13.13 35.79 13.47
N ILE A 451 -13.27 36.00 12.17
CA ILE A 451 -12.26 35.67 11.17
C ILE A 451 -10.92 36.33 11.53
N GLN A 452 -10.96 37.61 11.93
CA GLN A 452 -9.75 38.32 12.38
C GLN A 452 -9.05 37.64 13.55
N ASN A 453 -9.79 37.09 14.50
CA ASN A 453 -9.22 36.38 15.65
C ASN A 453 -8.49 35.11 15.21
N GLY A 454 -9.06 34.36 14.28
CA GLY A 454 -8.40 33.20 13.70
C GLY A 454 -7.08 33.53 13.00
N ILE A 455 -7.04 34.66 12.28
CA ILE A 455 -5.84 35.09 11.58
C ILE A 455 -4.79 35.65 12.56
N GLN A 456 -5.21 36.46 13.53
CA GLN A 456 -4.30 37.09 14.50
C GLN A 456 -3.69 36.11 15.52
N TYR A 457 -4.42 35.02 15.82
CA TYR A 457 -4.03 34.03 16.83
C TYR A 457 -4.01 32.61 16.21
N PRO A 458 -3.13 32.33 15.26
CA PRO A 458 -3.04 31.03 14.60
C PRO A 458 -2.69 29.89 15.56
N GLU A 459 -2.05 30.20 16.72
CA GLU A 459 -1.74 29.26 17.79
C GLU A 459 -2.94 28.86 18.63
N THR A 460 -4.07 29.58 18.51
CA THR A 460 -5.22 29.39 19.40
C THR A 460 -6.28 28.51 18.77
N PHE A 461 -6.55 27.40 19.43
CA PHE A 461 -7.69 26.53 19.17
C PHE A 461 -8.91 27.09 19.90
N TYR A 462 -9.90 27.56 19.16
CA TYR A 462 -11.09 28.15 19.75
C TYR A 462 -12.10 27.05 20.06
N THR A 463 -12.28 26.80 21.34
CA THR A 463 -13.29 25.89 21.85
C THR A 463 -14.67 26.56 21.92
N TYR A 464 -15.70 25.77 22.03
CA TYR A 464 -17.07 26.18 21.85
C TYR A 464 -17.93 25.99 23.08
N SER A 465 -18.86 26.93 23.32
CA SER A 465 -19.96 26.76 24.28
C SER A 465 -21.38 26.84 23.68
N GLY A 466 -21.50 27.22 22.47
CA GLY A 466 -22.71 27.43 21.76
C GLY A 466 -22.51 27.22 20.29
N TYR A 467 -22.37 28.23 19.50
CA TYR A 467 -22.22 28.09 18.07
C TYR A 467 -21.16 29.03 17.54
N TRP A 468 -20.20 28.50 16.81
CA TRP A 468 -19.29 29.30 16.00
C TRP A 468 -20.01 30.08 14.91
N GLY A 469 -21.28 29.91 14.77
CA GLY A 469 -22.10 30.58 13.82
C GLY A 469 -23.14 31.44 14.54
N GLY A 470 -22.97 32.73 14.53
CA GLY A 470 -24.01 33.70 14.91
C GLY A 470 -25.04 33.86 13.80
N ASN A 471 -26.21 34.37 14.14
CA ASN A 471 -27.20 34.76 13.18
C ASN A 471 -27.49 36.26 13.36
N PRO A 472 -27.31 37.13 12.34
CA PRO A 472 -26.77 36.94 10.99
C PRO A 472 -25.30 36.57 11.00
N PRO A 473 -24.70 36.11 9.84
CA PRO A 473 -23.42 35.47 9.82
C PRO A 473 -22.36 36.32 10.49
N VAL A 474 -21.79 35.77 11.54
CA VAL A 474 -20.63 36.33 12.24
C VAL A 474 -19.56 35.29 12.06
N SER A 475 -18.45 35.65 11.44
CA SER A 475 -17.28 34.82 11.45
C SER A 475 -17.32 33.54 10.57
N TYR A 476 -17.20 32.35 11.18
CA TYR A 476 -17.08 31.07 10.49
C TYR A 476 -18.42 30.41 10.14
N SER A 477 -19.53 31.11 10.15
CA SER A 477 -20.83 30.62 9.68
C SER A 477 -21.06 30.74 8.18
N TYR A 478 -20.16 31.42 7.46
CA TYR A 478 -20.24 31.49 6.01
C TYR A 478 -20.12 30.11 5.35
N TYR A 479 -20.79 29.96 4.19
CA TYR A 479 -20.79 28.70 3.42
C TYR A 479 -19.56 28.55 2.53
N ASN A 480 -18.93 29.65 2.15
CA ASN A 480 -17.92 29.71 1.13
C ASN A 480 -16.48 29.91 1.66
N LEU A 481 -16.22 29.60 2.91
CA LEU A 481 -14.88 29.86 3.51
C LEU A 481 -13.75 29.14 2.80
N TRP A 482 -13.96 27.89 2.37
CA TRP A 482 -12.95 27.09 1.62
C TRP A 482 -13.24 26.95 0.14
N SER A 483 -14.45 27.39 -0.32
CA SER A 483 -14.82 27.35 -1.75
C SER A 483 -15.60 28.61 -2.12
N ALA A 484 -14.96 29.54 -2.84
CA ALA A 484 -15.50 30.87 -3.15
C ALA A 484 -16.87 30.85 -3.86
N ASN A 485 -17.14 29.81 -4.63
CA ASN A 485 -18.41 29.65 -5.36
C ASN A 485 -19.46 28.84 -4.60
N ASN A 486 -19.16 28.35 -3.39
CA ASN A 486 -20.10 27.51 -2.65
C ASN A 486 -21.23 28.35 -2.06
N THR A 487 -22.46 28.13 -2.51
CA THR A 487 -23.68 28.81 -2.05
C THR A 487 -24.65 27.88 -1.34
N THR A 488 -24.29 26.60 -1.18
CA THR A 488 -25.16 25.54 -0.69
C THR A 488 -24.55 24.82 0.51
N THR A 489 -25.38 24.06 1.21
CA THR A 489 -24.99 23.17 2.30
C THR A 489 -25.25 21.71 1.90
N GLY A 490 -24.70 20.77 2.68
CA GLY A 490 -24.91 19.33 2.49
C GLY A 490 -24.00 18.71 1.45
N PHE A 491 -24.29 17.45 1.12
CA PHE A 491 -23.41 16.61 0.31
C PHE A 491 -23.66 16.79 -1.19
N ASN A 492 -22.63 17.23 -1.91
CA ASN A 492 -22.67 17.48 -3.36
C ASN A 492 -21.28 17.32 -3.99
N ASP A 493 -21.24 17.34 -5.34
CA ASP A 493 -20.04 17.29 -6.16
C ASP A 493 -19.75 18.62 -6.87
N ASN A 494 -20.26 19.72 -6.32
CA ASN A 494 -20.04 21.05 -6.90
C ASN A 494 -18.54 21.37 -6.94
N LEU A 495 -18.12 22.05 -8.00
CA LEU A 495 -16.72 22.47 -8.17
C LEU A 495 -16.29 23.34 -6.98
N VAL A 496 -15.21 22.94 -6.35
CA VAL A 496 -14.56 23.74 -5.30
C VAL A 496 -13.61 24.74 -5.95
N VAL A 497 -13.83 26.02 -5.66
CA VAL A 497 -12.95 27.14 -6.05
C VAL A 497 -12.16 27.56 -4.82
N LYS A 498 -10.88 27.22 -4.79
CA LYS A 498 -9.97 27.44 -3.67
C LYS A 498 -9.93 28.90 -3.22
N THR A 499 -10.10 29.14 -1.93
CA THR A 499 -10.06 30.49 -1.32
C THR A 499 -8.71 30.76 -0.63
N VAL A 500 -8.48 32.03 -0.24
CA VAL A 500 -7.32 32.40 0.60
C VAL A 500 -7.30 31.71 1.96
N TYR A 501 -8.41 31.13 2.41
CA TYR A 501 -8.48 30.38 3.69
C TYR A 501 -8.31 28.87 3.51
N ASP A 502 -8.24 28.37 2.28
CA ASP A 502 -7.98 26.94 2.04
C ASP A 502 -6.57 26.55 2.55
N PRO A 503 -6.46 25.50 3.39
CA PRO A 503 -5.18 25.12 4.00
C PRO A 503 -4.22 24.36 3.10
N CYS A 504 -4.67 23.91 1.91
CA CYS A 504 -3.93 23.00 1.04
C CYS A 504 -2.74 23.68 0.34
N PRO A 505 -1.71 22.90 -0.07
CA PRO A 505 -0.61 23.40 -0.90
C PRO A 505 -1.09 23.98 -2.24
N ALA A 506 -0.18 24.63 -2.96
CA ALA A 506 -0.42 25.06 -4.34
C ALA A 506 -0.81 23.87 -5.21
N ASP A 507 -1.66 24.10 -6.23
CA ASP A 507 -2.20 23.08 -7.13
C ASP A 507 -3.10 22.01 -6.47
N PHE A 508 -3.44 22.21 -5.19
CA PHE A 508 -4.34 21.35 -4.43
C PHE A 508 -5.37 22.17 -3.65
N LYS A 509 -6.52 21.58 -3.42
CA LYS A 509 -7.66 22.18 -2.70
C LYS A 509 -8.36 21.21 -1.77
N MET A 510 -9.24 21.74 -0.93
CA MET A 510 -10.18 20.94 -0.16
C MET A 510 -11.11 20.16 -1.10
N PRO A 511 -11.46 18.89 -0.77
CA PRO A 511 -12.39 18.10 -1.59
C PRO A 511 -13.85 18.59 -1.46
N ALA A 512 -14.67 18.30 -2.47
CA ALA A 512 -16.12 18.42 -2.38
C ALA A 512 -16.70 17.42 -1.34
N SER A 513 -17.93 17.65 -0.88
CA SER A 513 -18.47 16.85 0.21
C SER A 513 -18.84 15.41 -0.16
N ASN A 514 -19.05 15.09 -1.44
CA ASN A 514 -19.26 13.72 -1.89
C ASN A 514 -17.95 12.99 -2.27
N ALA A 515 -16.79 13.63 -2.19
CA ALA A 515 -15.51 13.05 -2.63
C ALA A 515 -15.17 11.69 -1.98
N PHE A 516 -15.66 11.46 -0.77
CA PHE A 516 -15.38 10.26 0.01
C PHE A 516 -16.38 9.11 -0.20
N THR A 517 -17.46 9.31 -0.97
CA THR A 517 -18.57 8.34 -1.06
C THR A 517 -18.18 7.03 -1.74
N GLY A 518 -17.09 6.99 -2.51
CA GLY A 518 -16.54 5.76 -3.07
C GLY A 518 -15.85 4.83 -2.05
N PHE A 519 -15.68 5.25 -0.80
CA PHE A 519 -15.02 4.47 0.25
C PHE A 519 -15.97 3.49 0.99
N THR A 520 -17.25 3.54 0.66
CA THR A 520 -18.23 2.47 0.91
C THR A 520 -18.79 1.98 -0.43
N THR A 521 -19.21 0.74 -0.50
CA THR A 521 -19.70 0.16 -1.77
C THR A 521 -21.11 0.63 -2.14
N ASP A 522 -21.84 1.23 -1.20
CA ASP A 522 -23.20 1.79 -1.38
C ASP A 522 -23.24 3.34 -1.36
N GLY A 523 -22.09 3.99 -1.17
CA GLY A 523 -22.00 5.45 -1.10
C GLY A 523 -22.64 6.06 0.15
N GLN A 524 -23.03 5.25 1.14
CA GLN A 524 -23.73 5.67 2.34
C GLN A 524 -22.89 5.46 3.60
N ASN A 525 -23.35 6.05 4.71
CA ASN A 525 -22.80 5.78 6.04
C ASN A 525 -23.13 4.33 6.41
N SER A 526 -22.13 3.44 6.45
CA SER A 526 -22.37 2.02 6.38
C SER A 526 -21.22 1.20 7.00
N SER A 527 -21.49 -0.07 7.27
CA SER A 527 -20.48 -1.09 7.55
C SER A 527 -19.99 -1.82 6.30
N VAL A 528 -20.43 -1.44 5.11
CA VAL A 528 -20.01 -2.06 3.84
C VAL A 528 -18.79 -1.31 3.30
N HIS A 529 -17.63 -1.75 3.72
CA HIS A 529 -16.36 -1.07 3.46
C HIS A 529 -15.82 -1.35 2.05
N ASN A 530 -15.33 -0.32 1.38
CA ASN A 530 -14.55 -0.45 0.14
C ASN A 530 -13.05 -0.33 0.47
N THR A 531 -12.52 -1.32 1.21
CA THR A 531 -11.15 -1.31 1.75
C THR A 531 -10.35 -2.54 1.34
N THR A 532 -9.03 -2.43 1.41
CA THR A 532 -8.09 -3.55 1.23
C THR A 532 -7.23 -3.76 2.46
N GLY A 533 -6.79 -4.99 2.67
CA GLY A 533 -5.97 -5.36 3.82
C GLY A 533 -6.76 -5.41 5.14
N THR A 534 -6.04 -5.24 6.24
CA THR A 534 -6.58 -5.20 7.60
C THR A 534 -6.38 -3.82 8.20
N TRP A 535 -7.15 -3.49 9.24
CA TRP A 535 -6.93 -2.25 10.00
C TRP A 535 -5.49 -2.12 10.47
N SER A 536 -4.85 -1.01 10.13
CA SER A 536 -3.49 -0.69 10.53
C SER A 536 -3.41 0.77 10.99
N ASN A 537 -4.06 1.09 12.12
CA ASN A 537 -4.24 2.46 12.60
C ASN A 537 -4.84 3.40 11.54
N GLY A 538 -5.69 2.85 10.71
CA GLY A 538 -6.32 3.49 9.56
C GLY A 538 -6.78 2.46 8.54
N TRP A 539 -7.38 2.92 7.46
CA TRP A 539 -7.82 2.08 6.35
C TRP A 539 -7.09 2.44 5.05
N SER A 540 -6.77 1.41 4.26
CA SER A 540 -6.45 1.55 2.85
C SER A 540 -7.75 1.37 2.06
N PHE A 541 -8.27 2.45 1.50
CA PHE A 541 -9.47 2.44 0.68
C PHE A 541 -9.12 2.11 -0.76
N TYR A 542 -9.90 1.24 -1.41
CA TYR A 542 -9.81 1.07 -2.84
C TYR A 542 -10.21 2.36 -3.56
N ASN A 543 -9.55 2.65 -4.65
CA ASN A 543 -9.79 3.85 -5.44
C ASN A 543 -11.05 3.80 -6.31
N LYS A 544 -11.63 2.62 -6.50
CA LYS A 544 -12.87 2.38 -7.25
C LYS A 544 -13.69 1.29 -6.59
N ILE A 545 -15.00 1.36 -6.71
CA ILE A 545 -15.91 0.31 -6.21
C ILE A 545 -15.82 -0.94 -7.10
N THR A 546 -15.69 -0.74 -8.42
CA THR A 546 -15.59 -1.83 -9.39
C THR A 546 -14.20 -1.84 -10.03
N ALA A 547 -13.57 -3.01 -10.09
CA ALA A 547 -12.24 -3.23 -10.67
C ALA A 547 -11.19 -2.23 -10.12
N PRO A 548 -10.94 -2.19 -8.80
CA PRO A 548 -9.94 -1.30 -8.23
C PRO A 548 -8.54 -1.65 -8.73
N ASP A 549 -7.75 -0.64 -9.04
CA ASP A 549 -6.37 -0.75 -9.53
C ASP A 549 -5.35 -0.04 -8.62
N ALA A 550 -5.84 0.69 -7.61
CA ALA A 550 -5.03 1.35 -6.60
C ALA A 550 -5.75 1.40 -5.25
N SER A 551 -5.03 1.82 -4.22
CA SER A 551 -5.60 2.14 -2.92
C SER A 551 -4.94 3.38 -2.32
N VAL A 552 -5.67 4.06 -1.45
CA VAL A 552 -5.22 5.24 -0.73
C VAL A 552 -5.38 5.03 0.77
N TYR A 553 -4.28 5.20 1.52
CA TYR A 553 -4.29 4.99 2.97
C TYR A 553 -4.70 6.26 3.71
N PHE A 554 -5.72 6.17 4.56
CA PHE A 554 -6.18 7.23 5.47
C PHE A 554 -5.86 6.84 6.91
N PRO A 555 -4.91 7.51 7.58
CA PRO A 555 -4.61 7.25 9.00
C PRO A 555 -5.76 7.67 9.90
N ALA A 556 -5.96 6.91 10.97
CA ALA A 556 -6.86 7.23 12.07
C ALA A 556 -6.17 8.24 13.01
N SER A 557 -6.07 9.49 12.58
CA SER A 557 -5.38 10.55 13.32
C SER A 557 -6.17 11.07 14.53
N GLY A 558 -7.37 10.55 14.78
CA GLY A 558 -8.28 11.09 15.78
C GLY A 558 -8.76 12.50 15.41
N TRP A 559 -9.10 13.26 16.43
CA TRP A 559 -9.52 14.66 16.30
C TRP A 559 -9.22 15.47 17.57
N ARG A 560 -9.18 16.81 17.43
CA ARG A 560 -9.27 17.70 18.58
C ARG A 560 -10.72 18.00 18.89
N ASN A 561 -11.10 17.76 20.14
CA ASN A 561 -12.48 17.95 20.60
C ASN A 561 -12.85 19.45 20.60
N TYR A 562 -14.03 19.75 20.08
CA TYR A 562 -14.56 21.11 19.93
C TYR A 562 -14.69 21.88 21.24
N TYR A 563 -14.87 21.19 22.37
CA TYR A 563 -15.06 21.79 23.69
C TYR A 563 -13.79 21.83 24.53
N SER A 564 -13.02 20.75 24.55
CA SER A 564 -11.84 20.62 25.41
C SER A 564 -10.52 20.93 24.71
N SER A 565 -10.47 20.94 23.36
CA SER A 565 -9.28 20.95 22.51
C SER A 565 -8.37 19.72 22.65
N LEU A 566 -8.73 18.75 23.48
CA LEU A 566 -7.94 17.54 23.69
C LEU A 566 -7.97 16.64 22.47
N LEU A 567 -6.85 15.99 22.20
CA LEU A 567 -6.77 14.91 21.21
C LEU A 567 -7.54 13.69 21.71
N GLN A 568 -8.37 13.11 20.85
CA GLN A 568 -9.17 11.94 21.14
C GLN A 568 -9.12 10.96 19.97
N TYR A 569 -9.24 9.66 20.27
CA TYR A 569 -9.39 8.57 19.30
C TYR A 569 -8.25 8.44 18.30
N VAL A 570 -7.04 8.86 18.66
CA VAL A 570 -5.83 8.64 17.84
C VAL A 570 -5.58 7.14 17.72
N SER A 571 -5.34 6.67 16.49
CA SER A 571 -5.21 5.26 16.11
C SER A 571 -6.51 4.43 16.15
N ASP A 572 -7.63 5.04 16.53
CA ASP A 572 -8.95 4.39 16.66
C ASP A 572 -9.96 4.91 15.63
N SER A 573 -9.92 6.21 15.34
CA SER A 573 -10.84 6.84 14.39
C SER A 573 -10.15 7.91 13.55
N GLY A 574 -10.63 8.11 12.31
CA GLY A 574 -10.22 9.20 11.44
C GLY A 574 -11.40 10.11 11.10
N SER A 575 -11.14 11.42 11.01
CA SER A 575 -12.12 12.42 10.58
C SER A 575 -11.47 13.40 9.61
N TYR A 576 -12.11 13.60 8.45
CA TYR A 576 -11.57 14.39 7.33
C TYR A 576 -12.57 15.38 6.78
N TRP A 577 -12.25 16.68 6.85
CA TRP A 577 -13.09 17.74 6.34
C TRP A 577 -13.24 17.72 4.82
N SER A 578 -14.41 18.16 4.34
CA SER A 578 -14.63 18.65 2.97
C SER A 578 -14.74 20.18 2.97
N ALA A 579 -14.79 20.80 1.77
CA ALA A 579 -14.95 22.25 1.63
C ALA A 579 -16.35 22.75 1.97
N VAL A 580 -17.36 21.88 2.07
CA VAL A 580 -18.77 22.23 2.12
C VAL A 580 -19.31 22.10 3.53
N PRO A 581 -20.03 23.10 4.06
CA PRO A 581 -20.72 22.99 5.34
C PRO A 581 -22.04 22.22 5.22
N ASP A 582 -22.54 21.67 6.32
CA ASP A 582 -23.89 21.12 6.43
C ASP A 582 -24.86 22.08 7.16
N GLY A 583 -24.57 23.34 7.19
CA GLY A 583 -25.32 24.37 7.86
C GLY A 583 -24.42 25.42 8.50
N LEU A 584 -25.00 26.22 9.40
CA LEU A 584 -24.27 27.34 10.02
C LEU A 584 -23.18 26.88 11.00
N LYS A 585 -23.37 25.71 11.60
CA LYS A 585 -22.65 25.24 12.76
C LYS A 585 -21.75 24.07 12.47
N VAL A 586 -22.10 23.26 11.48
CA VAL A 586 -21.48 21.98 11.17
C VAL A 586 -20.85 21.99 9.79
N GLY A 587 -19.81 21.20 9.61
CA GLY A 587 -19.16 20.94 8.33
C GLY A 587 -19.49 19.53 7.82
N CYS A 588 -19.47 19.31 6.52
CA CYS A 588 -19.50 17.97 5.95
C CYS A 588 -18.11 17.33 6.06
N CYS A 589 -18.05 16.08 6.48
CA CYS A 589 -16.81 15.34 6.57
C CYS A 589 -17.01 13.84 6.33
N MET A 590 -15.92 13.13 6.18
CA MET A 590 -15.86 11.68 6.36
C MET A 590 -15.39 11.36 7.77
N THR A 591 -15.99 10.37 8.42
CA THR A 591 -15.48 9.74 9.64
C THR A 591 -15.39 8.23 9.46
N PHE A 592 -14.41 7.60 10.10
CA PHE A 592 -14.28 6.15 10.08
C PHE A 592 -13.62 5.61 11.34
N SER A 593 -13.90 4.35 11.63
CA SER A 593 -13.24 3.53 12.64
C SER A 593 -12.97 2.13 12.07
N VAL A 594 -12.51 1.22 12.90
CA VAL A 594 -12.38 -0.19 12.49
C VAL A 594 -13.73 -0.83 12.11
N TRP A 595 -14.84 -0.31 12.63
CA TRP A 595 -16.19 -0.90 12.49
C TRP A 595 -17.08 -0.21 11.45
N THR A 596 -16.87 1.07 11.23
CA THR A 596 -17.78 1.89 10.41
C THR A 596 -17.01 2.85 9.53
N ILE A 597 -17.56 3.12 8.34
CA ILE A 597 -17.10 4.18 7.44
C ILE A 597 -18.31 5.04 7.12
N ASN A 598 -18.22 6.32 7.42
CA ASN A 598 -19.27 7.29 7.22
C ASN A 598 -18.78 8.39 6.26
N PRO A 599 -18.84 8.15 4.95
CA PRO A 599 -18.32 9.09 3.94
C PRO A 599 -19.16 10.37 3.84
N ARG A 600 -20.38 10.35 4.39
CA ARG A 600 -21.35 11.45 4.42
C ARG A 600 -21.78 11.72 5.86
N TRP A 601 -20.82 12.18 6.68
CA TRP A 601 -21.10 12.43 8.08
C TRP A 601 -21.36 13.91 8.33
N ASN A 602 -22.52 14.23 8.91
CA ASN A 602 -22.99 15.56 9.22
C ASN A 602 -23.60 15.69 10.63
N ASN A 603 -23.51 14.64 11.44
CA ASN A 603 -24.02 14.66 12.82
C ASN A 603 -22.87 15.01 13.78
N PHE A 604 -23.07 16.03 14.61
CA PHE A 604 -22.13 16.45 15.67
C PHE A 604 -20.76 16.92 15.16
N ASN A 605 -20.66 17.43 13.93
CA ASN A 605 -19.42 17.95 13.36
C ASN A 605 -19.37 19.47 13.46
N ASP A 606 -19.43 19.98 14.69
CA ASP A 606 -19.29 21.40 14.93
C ASP A 606 -18.00 21.92 14.26
N ARG A 607 -18.10 23.10 13.62
CA ARG A 607 -16.95 23.72 12.92
C ARG A 607 -15.75 23.93 13.82
N ALA A 608 -15.96 23.92 15.14
CA ALA A 608 -14.92 24.03 16.16
C ALA A 608 -14.09 22.75 16.36
N TYR A 609 -14.53 21.58 15.87
CA TYR A 609 -13.67 20.39 15.87
C TYR A 609 -12.42 20.60 15.03
N GLY A 610 -11.32 20.03 15.48
CA GLY A 610 -10.10 19.93 14.68
C GLY A 610 -10.05 18.57 13.98
N PHE A 611 -10.29 18.54 12.65
CA PHE A 611 -10.19 17.32 11.83
C PHE A 611 -9.05 17.41 10.83
N SER A 612 -8.67 16.25 10.32
CA SER A 612 -7.66 16.12 9.26
C SER A 612 -8.17 16.70 7.93
N VAL A 613 -7.23 16.98 7.04
CA VAL A 613 -7.49 17.36 5.65
C VAL A 613 -6.77 16.41 4.72
N ARG A 614 -7.45 15.95 3.67
CA ARG A 614 -6.83 15.23 2.56
C ARG A 614 -7.03 16.03 1.30
N PRO A 615 -5.99 16.71 0.77
CA PRO A 615 -6.12 17.51 -0.44
C PRO A 615 -6.47 16.69 -1.67
N VAL A 616 -7.18 17.31 -2.62
CA VAL A 616 -7.35 16.84 -3.99
C VAL A 616 -6.70 17.82 -4.96
N ALA A 617 -6.24 17.33 -6.12
CA ALA A 617 -5.67 18.19 -7.15
C ALA A 617 -6.69 19.27 -7.58
N ASP A 618 -6.19 20.46 -7.88
CA ASP A 618 -6.98 21.62 -8.35
C ASP A 618 -6.88 21.69 -9.88
N ASP A 619 -7.42 20.65 -10.54
CA ASP A 619 -7.44 20.53 -12.01
C ASP A 619 -8.54 21.43 -12.66
#